data_ae9b16152084bb36a9dbc07c3db57a07
#
_entry.id   ae9b16152084bb36a9dbc07c3db57a07
#
_cell.length_a   1.000
_cell.length_b   1.000
_cell.length_c   1.000
_cell.angle_alpha   90.00
_cell.angle_beta   90.00
_cell.angle_gamma   90.00
#
_symmetry.space_group_name_H-M   'P 1'
#
loop_
_entity.id
_entity.type
_entity.pdbx_description
1 polymer ?
#
loop_
_entity_poly.entity_id
_entity_poly.type
_entity_poly.pdbx_seq_one_letter_code
_entity_poly.pdbx_strand_id
1 'polypeptide(L)'
;VFSDEWLSAIANILKTFKEQQRKDDSKGPYRFQRKTERALDTLTNDGWGNPVKPVGLIASAFRPSDDATTFQFLIPSNFFAVTSLRKAAEILTKVNKKN
;
A
#
# COMPACT_ATOMS: atom_id res chain seq x y z
N VAL A 1 -19.88 13.62 7.46
CA VAL A 1 -19.33 12.33 7.03
C VAL A 1 -18.17 12.48 6.06
N PHE A 2 -18.28 13.40 5.11
CA PHE A 2 -17.20 13.65 4.13
C PHE A 2 -16.44 14.91 4.50
N SER A 3 -15.80 14.88 5.65
CA SER A 3 -14.98 15.97 6.16
C SER A 3 -13.69 16.15 5.36
N ASP A 4 -12.99 17.26 5.60
CA ASP A 4 -11.67 17.50 5.01
C ASP A 4 -10.66 16.42 5.46
N GLU A 5 -10.79 15.93 6.68
CA GLU A 5 -9.97 14.83 7.19
C GLU A 5 -10.20 13.53 6.40
N TRP A 6 -11.44 13.22 6.06
CA TRP A 6 -11.76 12.04 5.25
C TRP A 6 -11.17 12.16 3.85
N LEU A 7 -11.31 13.33 3.21
CA LEU A 7 -10.73 13.58 1.88
C LEU A 7 -9.20 13.52 1.92
N SER A 8 -8.58 14.07 2.96
CA SER A 8 -7.14 13.98 3.17
C SER A 8 -6.67 12.53 3.34
N ALA A 9 -7.44 11.72 4.07
CA ALA A 9 -7.14 10.30 4.25
C ALA A 9 -7.15 9.55 2.90
N ILE A 10 -8.17 9.79 2.07
CA ILE A 10 -8.25 9.18 0.72
C ILE A 10 -7.05 9.62 -0.13
N ALA A 11 -6.71 10.91 -0.11
CA ALA A 11 -5.55 11.43 -0.84
C ALA A 11 -4.24 10.76 -0.40
N ASN A 12 -4.07 10.55 0.90
CA ASN A 12 -2.89 9.88 1.45
C ASN A 12 -2.83 8.40 1.04
N ILE A 13 -3.96 7.71 1.01
CA ILE A 13 -4.03 6.32 0.53
C ILE A 13 -3.57 6.24 -0.93
N LEU A 14 -4.09 7.11 -1.79
CA LEU A 14 -3.73 7.15 -3.21
C LEU A 14 -2.24 7.47 -3.40
N LYS A 15 -1.73 8.43 -2.65
CA LYS A 15 -0.31 8.80 -2.66
C LYS A 15 0.55 7.60 -2.28
N THR A 16 0.22 6.92 -1.18
CA THR A 16 0.97 5.75 -0.69
C THR A 16 0.94 4.61 -1.71
N PHE A 17 -0.21 4.34 -2.32
CA PHE A 17 -0.32 3.31 -3.35
C PHE A 17 0.57 3.61 -4.56
N LYS A 18 0.59 4.88 -5.00
CA LYS A 18 1.46 5.30 -6.11
C LYS A 18 2.95 5.17 -5.77
N GLU A 19 3.34 5.56 -4.56
CA GLU A 19 4.71 5.40 -4.08
C GLU A 19 5.11 3.93 -4.01
N GLN A 20 4.21 3.07 -3.58
CA GLN A 20 4.46 1.63 -3.47
C GLN A 20 4.39 0.87 -4.80
N GLN A 21 4.03 1.52 -5.88
CA GLN A 21 4.23 0.97 -7.22
C GLN A 21 5.70 1.02 -7.66
N ARG A 22 6.52 1.82 -7.01
CA ARG A 22 7.99 1.85 -7.14
C ARG A 22 8.48 1.97 -8.58
N LYS A 23 8.34 3.15 -9.16
CA LYS A 23 8.54 3.43 -10.59
C LYS A 23 9.91 3.06 -11.15
N ASP A 24 10.96 3.11 -10.37
CA ASP A 24 12.34 3.06 -10.87
C ASP A 24 13.14 1.89 -10.30
N ASP A 25 12.49 0.77 -10.03
CA ASP A 25 13.14 -0.38 -9.40
C ASP A 25 13.79 -0.02 -8.06
N SER A 26 13.36 1.11 -7.52
CA SER A 26 13.94 1.69 -6.33
C SER A 26 13.30 1.13 -5.07
N LYS A 27 14.01 1.26 -4.00
CA LYS A 27 13.45 1.11 -2.66
C LYS A 27 12.32 2.11 -2.50
N GLY A 28 11.18 1.70 -2.01
CA GLY A 28 10.11 2.64 -1.70
C GLY A 28 10.56 3.66 -0.65
N PRO A 29 9.76 4.72 -0.39
CA PRO A 29 10.14 5.75 0.59
C PRO A 29 10.02 5.27 2.04
N TYR A 30 9.45 4.11 2.26
CA TYR A 30 9.18 3.59 3.60
C TYR A 30 10.20 2.52 3.98
N ARG A 31 10.74 2.68 5.18
CA ARG A 31 11.69 1.74 5.77
C ARG A 31 11.19 1.36 7.15
N PHE A 32 11.27 0.07 7.48
CA PHE A 32 10.89 -0.42 8.80
C PHE A 32 11.83 -1.53 9.26
N GLN A 33 12.36 -1.37 10.44
CA GLN A 33 13.16 -2.39 11.10
C GLN A 33 12.90 -2.38 12.59
N ARG A 34 12.80 -3.56 13.16
CA ARG A 34 12.74 -3.74 14.62
C ARG A 34 13.59 -4.94 15.00
N LYS A 35 14.00 -4.97 16.25
CA LYS A 35 14.72 -6.12 16.80
C LYS A 35 13.74 -7.25 17.05
N THR A 36 13.96 -8.41 16.44
CA THR A 36 13.05 -9.56 16.52
C THR A 36 13.84 -10.86 16.69
N GLU A 37 13.17 -11.89 17.21
CA GLU A 37 13.73 -13.24 17.28
C GLU A 37 13.58 -13.98 15.95
N ARG A 38 12.55 -13.64 15.17
CA ARG A 38 12.29 -14.21 13.84
C ARG A 38 12.63 -13.22 12.76
N ALA A 39 13.36 -13.65 11.75
CA ALA A 39 13.77 -12.79 10.65
C ALA A 39 12.59 -12.15 9.91
N LEU A 40 11.45 -12.85 9.79
CA LEU A 40 10.29 -12.35 9.05
C LEU A 40 9.33 -11.49 9.90
N ASP A 41 9.64 -11.25 11.17
CA ASP A 41 8.89 -10.31 12.00
C ASP A 41 9.33 -8.86 11.80
N THR A 42 10.27 -8.63 10.90
CA THR A 42 10.71 -7.31 10.47
C THR A 42 11.03 -7.35 8.97
N LEU A 43 11.25 -6.19 8.35
CA LEU A 43 11.57 -6.17 6.93
C LEU A 43 13.00 -6.60 6.67
N THR A 44 13.19 -7.38 5.61
CA THR A 44 14.49 -7.78 5.09
C THR A 44 15.19 -6.59 4.41
N ASN A 45 16.43 -6.80 3.95
CA ASN A 45 17.18 -5.80 3.19
C ASN A 45 17.25 -4.46 3.92
N ASP A 46 17.76 -4.48 5.16
CA ASP A 46 17.93 -3.29 6.02
C ASP A 46 16.63 -2.49 6.22
N GLY A 47 15.50 -3.15 6.23
CA GLY A 47 14.20 -2.53 6.45
C GLY A 47 13.50 -2.01 5.19
N TRP A 48 14.10 -2.22 4.03
CA TRP A 48 13.50 -1.82 2.75
C TRP A 48 12.59 -2.88 2.13
N GLY A 49 12.71 -4.12 2.62
CA GLY A 49 12.04 -5.27 2.04
C GLY A 49 12.78 -5.80 0.81
N ASN A 50 12.31 -6.94 0.31
CA ASN A 50 12.91 -7.54 -0.88
C ASN A 50 12.69 -6.66 -2.12
N PRO A 51 13.65 -6.66 -3.06
CA PRO A 51 13.52 -5.86 -4.27
C PRO A 51 12.34 -6.32 -5.13
N VAL A 52 11.76 -5.38 -5.87
CA VAL A 52 10.66 -5.63 -6.81
C VAL A 52 11.01 -5.08 -8.18
N LYS A 53 10.47 -5.71 -9.21
CA LYS A 53 10.50 -5.17 -10.56
C LYS A 53 9.18 -4.41 -10.79
N PRO A 54 9.21 -3.09 -10.97
CA PRO A 54 7.97 -2.31 -11.13
C PRO A 54 7.18 -2.75 -12.36
N VAL A 55 5.92 -3.15 -12.14
CA VAL A 55 5.00 -3.59 -13.19
C VAL A 55 3.61 -2.98 -13.02
N GLY A 56 3.48 -1.94 -12.21
CA GLY A 56 2.21 -1.27 -11.92
C GLY A 56 1.45 -1.86 -10.73
N LEU A 57 1.93 -2.93 -10.14
CA LEU A 57 1.34 -3.50 -8.91
C LEU A 57 1.84 -2.75 -7.69
N ILE A 58 1.03 -2.75 -6.62
CA ILE A 58 1.36 -2.12 -5.35
C ILE A 58 2.14 -3.10 -4.49
N ALA A 59 3.32 -2.70 -4.01
CA ALA A 59 4.13 -3.51 -3.12
C ALA A 59 3.57 -3.49 -1.69
N SER A 60 3.51 -4.67 -1.07
CA SER A 60 3.15 -4.85 0.34
C SER A 60 4.32 -5.47 1.07
N ALA A 61 4.83 -4.77 2.06
CA ALA A 61 5.99 -5.22 2.82
C ALA A 61 5.64 -6.36 3.79
N PHE A 62 4.43 -6.34 4.34
CA PHE A 62 3.91 -7.35 5.25
C PHE A 62 2.65 -8.00 4.71
N ARG A 63 2.43 -9.25 5.12
CA ARG A 63 1.17 -9.96 4.91
C ARG A 63 0.17 -9.58 6.02
N PRO A 64 -1.13 -9.85 5.84
CA PRO A 64 -2.11 -9.64 6.92
C PRO A 64 -1.79 -10.39 8.22
N SER A 65 -0.97 -11.45 8.15
CA SER A 65 -0.47 -12.19 9.30
C SER A 65 0.69 -11.51 10.04
N ASP A 66 1.05 -10.31 9.65
CA ASP A 66 2.09 -9.47 10.25
C ASP A 66 3.50 -10.07 10.14
N ASP A 67 3.76 -10.74 9.05
CA ASP A 67 5.11 -11.20 8.70
C ASP A 67 5.53 -10.68 7.32
N ALA A 68 6.83 -10.53 7.11
CA ALA A 68 7.38 -9.95 5.89
C ALA A 68 7.07 -10.80 4.67
N THR A 69 6.72 -10.14 3.56
CA THR A 69 6.52 -10.82 2.29
C THR A 69 7.87 -11.19 1.66
N THR A 70 7.94 -12.39 1.08
CA THR A 70 9.06 -12.78 0.22
C THR A 70 8.91 -12.09 -1.14
N PHE A 71 7.72 -12.15 -1.71
CA PHE A 71 7.38 -11.47 -2.96
C PHE A 71 6.41 -10.34 -2.63
N GLN A 72 6.86 -9.09 -2.79
CA GLN A 72 6.13 -7.94 -2.28
C GLN A 72 4.86 -7.60 -3.07
N PHE A 73 4.70 -8.07 -4.30
CA PHE A 73 3.45 -7.91 -5.03
C PHE A 73 2.43 -8.95 -4.58
N LEU A 74 1.83 -8.69 -3.43
CA LEU A 74 0.81 -9.57 -2.85
C LEU A 74 -0.49 -9.43 -3.64
N ILE A 75 -0.80 -10.41 -4.45
CA ILE A 75 -1.91 -10.35 -5.39
C ILE A 75 -3.27 -10.16 -4.72
N PRO A 76 -3.63 -10.87 -3.64
CA PRO A 76 -4.90 -10.63 -2.96
C PRO A 76 -5.07 -9.18 -2.49
N SER A 77 -4.01 -8.58 -1.97
CA SER A 77 -4.05 -7.18 -1.52
C SER A 77 -4.22 -6.21 -2.68
N ASN A 78 -3.62 -6.50 -3.84
CA ASN A 78 -3.83 -5.71 -5.05
C ASN A 78 -5.28 -5.76 -5.54
N PHE A 79 -5.92 -6.94 -5.54
CA PHE A 79 -7.33 -7.05 -5.83
C PHE A 79 -8.19 -6.29 -4.83
N PHE A 80 -7.86 -6.38 -3.54
CA PHE A 80 -8.55 -5.64 -2.50
C PHE A 80 -8.45 -4.12 -2.72
N ALA A 81 -7.27 -3.62 -3.10
CA ALA A 81 -7.07 -2.21 -3.42
C ALA A 81 -7.97 -1.76 -4.59
N VAL A 82 -8.03 -2.54 -5.66
CA VAL A 82 -8.89 -2.23 -6.83
C VAL A 82 -10.36 -2.14 -6.41
N THR A 83 -10.86 -3.14 -5.68
CA THR A 83 -12.25 -3.17 -5.23
C THR A 83 -12.56 -2.00 -4.31
N SER A 84 -11.67 -1.71 -3.36
CA SER A 84 -11.84 -0.61 -2.40
C SER A 84 -11.84 0.76 -3.10
N LEU A 85 -10.95 0.97 -4.05
CA LEU A 85 -10.89 2.23 -4.81
C LEU A 85 -12.12 2.43 -5.69
N ARG A 86 -12.64 1.37 -6.29
CA ARG A 86 -13.91 1.43 -7.04
C ARG A 86 -15.07 1.85 -6.14
N LYS A 87 -15.17 1.26 -4.96
CA LYS A 87 -16.19 1.62 -3.97
C LYS A 87 -16.06 3.06 -3.51
N ALA A 88 -14.85 3.50 -3.23
CA ALA A 88 -14.58 4.90 -2.84
C ALA A 88 -14.96 5.86 -3.97
N ALA A 89 -14.64 5.54 -5.21
CA ALA A 89 -15.02 6.35 -6.38
C ALA A 89 -16.54 6.45 -6.54
N GLU A 90 -17.27 5.36 -6.35
CA GLU A 90 -18.75 5.36 -6.37
C GLU A 90 -19.32 6.28 -5.31
N ILE A 91 -18.79 6.23 -4.08
CA ILE A 91 -19.22 7.11 -2.99
C ILE A 91 -18.98 8.57 -3.33
N LEU A 92 -17.78 8.91 -3.81
CA LEU A 92 -17.42 10.28 -4.21
C LEU A 92 -18.33 10.80 -5.33
N THR A 93 -18.62 9.98 -6.32
CA THR A 93 -19.50 10.35 -7.42
C THR A 93 -20.91 10.66 -6.91
N LYS A 94 -21.46 9.85 -6.02
CA LYS A 94 -22.78 10.07 -5.41
C LYS A 94 -22.83 11.35 -4.59
N VAL A 95 -21.79 11.63 -3.84
CA VAL A 95 -21.66 12.87 -3.03
C VAL A 95 -21.64 14.10 -3.93
N ASN A 96 -20.85 14.09 -4.98
CA ASN A 96 -20.76 15.19 -5.92
C ASN A 96 -22.07 15.46 -6.66
N LYS A 97 -22.86 14.44 -6.95
CA LYS A 97 -24.17 14.59 -7.59
C LYS A 97 -25.24 15.20 -6.68
N LYS A 98 -25.09 15.09 -5.36
CA LYS A 98 -26.03 15.64 -4.37
C LYS A 98 -25.76 17.11 -4.01
N ASN A 99 -24.60 17.59 -4.39
CA ASN A 99 -24.18 18.96 -4.20
C ASN A 99 -24.30 19.72 -5.52
#